data_abdc5795dfd39158539b2ed767441006
#
_entry.id   abdc5795dfd39158539b2ed767441006
#
_cell.length_a   1.000
_cell.length_b   1.000
_cell.length_c   1.000
_cell.angle_alpha   90.00
_cell.angle_beta   90.00
_cell.angle_gamma   90.00
#
_symmetry.space_group_name_H-M   'P 1'
#
loop_
_entity.id
_entity.type
_entity.pdbx_description
1 polymer ?
#
loop_
_entity_poly.entity_id
_entity_poly.type
_entity_poly.pdbx_seq_one_letter_code
_entity_poly.pdbx_strand_id
1 'polypeptide(L)'
;VGSTQEKYIKDGLEVYSNRLSKYSKFKIVSVLNSDKLNGFVKKGDRFILLDERGYSLSSIGMANQFQKWMNSGPKRLIFAIGDPYGFNKLSYEKSDDIMSLGPMTFTHDMARLIFLEQLYRSWTILKGEPYHHE
;
A
#
# COMPACT_ATOMS: atom_id res chain seq x y z
N VAL A 1 3.00 -9.36 3.03
CA VAL A 1 3.70 -10.60 3.38
C VAL A 1 3.08 -11.18 4.64
N GLY A 2 2.79 -12.47 4.62
CA GLY A 2 2.04 -13.14 5.68
C GLY A 2 0.54 -12.92 5.57
N SER A 3 -0.24 -13.59 6.41
CA SER A 3 -1.69 -13.49 6.43
C SER A 3 -2.18 -12.55 7.53
N THR A 4 -3.34 -11.92 7.29
CA THR A 4 -4.01 -11.10 8.29
C THR A 4 -4.66 -12.02 9.34
N GLN A 5 -4.42 -11.74 10.62
CA GLN A 5 -4.87 -12.59 11.73
C GLN A 5 -6.17 -12.09 12.39
N GLU A 6 -6.26 -10.80 12.64
CA GLU A 6 -7.37 -10.23 13.42
C GLU A 6 -8.64 -10.08 12.58
N LYS A 7 -9.77 -10.59 13.11
CA LYS A 7 -11.05 -10.55 12.39
C LYS A 7 -11.49 -9.11 12.08
N TYR A 8 -11.34 -8.19 13.04
CA TYR A 8 -11.75 -6.80 12.81
C TYR A 8 -10.93 -6.13 11.72
N ILE A 9 -9.67 -6.53 11.56
CA ILE A 9 -8.82 -6.06 10.45
C ILE A 9 -9.31 -6.66 9.13
N LYS A 10 -9.59 -7.96 9.09
CA LYS A 10 -10.14 -8.62 7.89
C LYS A 10 -11.43 -7.93 7.42
N ASP A 11 -12.32 -7.64 8.37
CA ASP A 11 -13.59 -6.96 8.08
C ASP A 11 -13.34 -5.54 7.54
N GLY A 12 -12.42 -4.81 8.14
CA GLY A 12 -12.03 -3.47 7.68
C GLY A 12 -11.39 -3.48 6.30
N LEU A 13 -10.52 -4.45 6.03
CA LEU A 13 -9.89 -4.61 4.71
C LEU A 13 -10.96 -4.88 3.64
N GLU A 14 -11.98 -5.67 3.95
CA GLU A 14 -13.08 -5.93 3.03
C GLU A 14 -13.85 -4.65 2.70
N VAL A 15 -14.16 -3.83 3.72
CA VAL A 15 -14.84 -2.54 3.52
C VAL A 15 -14.08 -1.66 2.54
N TYR A 16 -12.79 -1.46 2.78
CA TYR A 16 -11.98 -0.56 1.91
C TYR A 16 -11.67 -1.20 0.56
N SER A 17 -11.50 -2.51 0.48
CA SER A 17 -11.35 -3.20 -0.81
C SER A 17 -12.57 -2.98 -1.71
N ASN A 18 -13.77 -3.07 -1.14
CA ASN A 18 -15.00 -2.83 -1.89
C ASN A 18 -15.09 -1.38 -2.37
N ARG A 19 -14.70 -0.42 -1.53
CA ARG A 19 -14.65 1.00 -1.92
C ARG A 19 -13.62 1.27 -3.00
N LEU A 20 -12.43 0.69 -2.88
CA LEU A 20 -11.34 0.86 -3.86
C LEU A 20 -11.69 0.25 -5.21
N SER A 21 -12.43 -0.83 -5.23
CA SER A 21 -12.84 -1.51 -6.48
C SER A 21 -13.73 -0.64 -7.37
N LYS A 22 -14.33 0.42 -6.82
CA LYS A 22 -15.13 1.37 -7.59
C LYS A 22 -14.26 2.32 -8.43
N TYR A 23 -13.00 2.51 -8.06
CA TYR A 23 -12.09 3.43 -8.77
C TYR A 23 -11.22 2.72 -9.80
N SER A 24 -10.79 1.50 -9.50
CA SER A 24 -9.92 0.73 -10.39
C SER A 24 -9.98 -0.75 -10.03
N LYS A 25 -9.39 -1.60 -10.87
CA LYS A 25 -9.15 -2.99 -10.48
C LYS A 25 -8.23 -3.00 -9.26
N PHE A 26 -8.68 -3.62 -8.20
CA PHE A 26 -7.96 -3.68 -6.95
C PHE A 26 -8.08 -5.07 -6.34
N LYS A 27 -6.98 -5.61 -5.84
CA LYS A 27 -7.02 -6.84 -5.05
C LYS A 27 -5.89 -6.87 -4.02
N ILE A 28 -6.14 -7.56 -2.93
CA ILE A 28 -5.14 -7.87 -1.92
C ILE A 28 -4.62 -9.29 -2.18
N VAL A 29 -3.31 -9.43 -2.20
CA VAL A 29 -2.65 -10.72 -2.38
C VAL A 29 -1.76 -10.97 -1.17
N SER A 30 -1.96 -12.10 -0.50
CA SER A 30 -1.06 -12.53 0.57
C SER A 30 0.00 -13.45 0.00
N VAL A 31 1.25 -13.20 0.36
CA VAL A 31 2.40 -14.04 -0.02
C VAL A 31 3.11 -14.51 1.23
N LEU A 32 3.71 -15.69 1.16
CA LEU A 32 4.28 -16.36 2.32
C LEU A 32 5.47 -15.60 2.92
N ASN A 33 6.35 -15.06 2.06
CA ASN A 33 7.59 -14.40 2.48
C ASN A 33 8.08 -13.41 1.43
N SER A 34 9.18 -12.74 1.72
CA SER A 34 9.79 -11.76 0.80
C SER A 34 10.22 -12.37 -0.53
N ASP A 35 10.68 -13.62 -0.54
CA ASP A 35 11.08 -14.28 -1.79
C ASP A 35 9.87 -14.45 -2.72
N LYS A 36 8.74 -14.84 -2.18
CA LYS A 36 7.49 -14.95 -2.95
C LYS A 36 7.00 -13.58 -3.42
N LEU A 37 7.14 -12.56 -2.58
CA LEU A 37 6.84 -11.18 -2.97
C LEU A 37 7.70 -10.77 -4.16
N ASN A 38 8.99 -10.98 -4.08
CA ASN A 38 9.93 -10.59 -5.14
C ASN A 38 9.62 -11.32 -6.46
N GLY A 39 9.21 -12.58 -6.38
CA GLY A 39 8.77 -13.35 -7.55
C GLY A 39 7.43 -12.89 -8.14
N PHE A 40 6.59 -12.28 -7.32
CA PHE A 40 5.29 -11.73 -7.77
C PHE A 40 5.47 -10.47 -8.62
N VAL A 41 6.49 -9.66 -8.31
CA VAL A 41 6.78 -8.41 -9.04
C VAL A 41 7.40 -8.72 -10.39
N LYS A 42 6.83 -8.15 -11.45
CA LYS A 42 7.27 -8.39 -12.84
C LYS A 42 7.74 -7.10 -13.49
N LYS A 43 8.44 -7.25 -14.61
CA LYS A 43 8.87 -6.11 -15.43
C LYS A 43 7.64 -5.31 -15.86
N GLY A 44 7.73 -3.99 -15.71
CA GLY A 44 6.62 -3.08 -16.01
C GLY A 44 5.76 -2.75 -14.81
N ASP A 45 5.92 -3.44 -13.70
CA ASP A 45 5.27 -3.10 -12.44
C ASP A 45 6.02 -1.95 -11.76
N ARG A 46 5.27 -1.08 -11.09
CA ARG A 46 5.85 -0.13 -10.14
C ARG A 46 5.69 -0.69 -8.74
N PHE A 47 6.81 -0.83 -8.03
CA PHE A 47 6.88 -1.55 -6.77
C PHE A 47 7.25 -0.61 -5.62
N ILE A 48 6.31 -0.39 -4.71
CA ILE A 48 6.47 0.51 -3.57
C ILE A 48 6.40 -0.30 -2.27
N LEU A 49 7.41 -0.15 -1.43
CA LEU A 49 7.42 -0.76 -0.10
C LEU A 49 6.88 0.22 0.94
N LEU A 50 6.03 -0.28 1.84
CA LEU A 50 5.64 0.41 3.06
C LEU A 50 6.62 -0.03 4.15
N ASP A 51 7.49 0.87 4.59
CA ASP A 51 8.54 0.59 5.57
C ASP A 51 8.88 1.86 6.33
N GLU A 52 9.19 1.72 7.61
CA GLU A 52 9.49 2.87 8.48
C GLU A 52 10.72 3.67 8.03
N ARG A 53 11.59 3.06 7.24
CA ARG A 53 12.77 3.73 6.67
C ARG A 53 12.47 4.59 5.46
N GLY A 54 11.24 4.52 4.94
CA GLY A 54 10.82 5.34 3.81
C GLY A 54 10.49 6.76 4.20
N TYR A 55 10.26 7.59 3.19
CA TYR A 55 9.83 8.97 3.42
C TYR A 55 8.36 9.02 3.84
N SER A 56 8.04 9.99 4.73
CA SER A 56 6.67 10.20 5.19
C SER A 56 5.97 11.25 4.34
N LEU A 57 4.68 11.04 4.11
CA LEU A 57 3.83 11.96 3.36
C LEU A 57 2.59 12.31 4.18
N SER A 58 2.08 13.52 4.00
CA SER A 58 0.73 13.85 4.42
C SER A 58 -0.28 13.10 3.54
N SER A 59 -1.55 13.07 3.94
CA SER A 59 -2.58 12.43 3.12
C SER A 59 -2.70 13.09 1.74
N ILE A 60 -2.61 14.42 1.67
CA ILE A 60 -2.60 15.13 0.39
C ILE A 60 -1.33 14.83 -0.40
N GLY A 61 -0.18 14.80 0.27
CA GLY A 61 1.09 14.43 -0.37
C GLY A 61 1.04 13.01 -0.96
N MET A 62 0.44 12.08 -0.23
CA MET A 62 0.26 10.71 -0.73
C MET A 62 -0.66 10.68 -1.96
N ALA A 63 -1.77 11.44 -1.94
CA ALA A 63 -2.67 11.52 -3.10
C ALA A 63 -1.93 12.03 -4.34
N ASN A 64 -1.12 13.09 -4.18
CA ASN A 64 -0.33 13.66 -5.27
C ASN A 64 0.71 12.66 -5.79
N GLN A 65 1.39 11.96 -4.89
CA GLN A 65 2.38 10.95 -5.26
C GLN A 65 1.72 9.74 -5.94
N PHE A 66 0.56 9.34 -5.46
CA PHE A 66 -0.25 8.27 -6.07
C PHE A 66 -0.61 8.61 -7.52
N GLN A 67 -1.03 9.86 -7.76
CA GLN A 67 -1.30 10.32 -9.12
C GLN A 67 -0.04 10.25 -10.01
N LYS A 68 1.11 10.64 -9.48
CA LYS A 68 2.38 10.56 -10.21
C LYS A 68 2.74 9.12 -10.57
N TRP A 69 2.57 8.19 -9.61
CA TRP A 69 2.82 6.78 -9.87
C TRP A 69 1.91 6.25 -10.98
N MET A 70 0.61 6.56 -10.93
CA MET A 70 -0.32 6.15 -11.99
C MET A 70 0.04 6.74 -13.35
N ASN A 71 0.43 8.01 -13.37
CA ASN A 71 0.80 8.71 -14.60
C ASN A 71 2.08 8.16 -15.24
N SER A 72 2.91 7.46 -14.48
CA SER A 72 4.11 6.82 -15.03
C SER A 72 3.80 5.62 -15.94
N GLY A 73 2.53 5.20 -16.00
CA GLY A 73 2.05 4.15 -16.89
C GLY A 73 2.50 2.73 -16.56
N PRO A 74 2.53 2.33 -15.27
CA PRO A 74 2.93 0.98 -14.94
C PRO A 74 1.85 -0.03 -15.36
N LYS A 75 2.27 -1.27 -15.62
CA LYS A 75 1.32 -2.36 -15.86
C LYS A 75 0.52 -2.66 -14.60
N ARG A 76 1.18 -2.65 -13.45
CA ARG A 76 0.55 -2.76 -12.14
C ARG A 76 1.26 -1.82 -11.19
N LEU A 77 0.51 -1.26 -10.25
CA LEU A 77 1.06 -0.51 -9.13
C LEU A 77 0.93 -1.42 -7.90
N ILE A 78 2.05 -1.82 -7.36
CA ILE A 78 2.12 -2.77 -6.24
C ILE A 78 2.61 -2.06 -5.00
N PHE A 79 1.79 -2.09 -3.96
CA PHE A 79 2.19 -1.66 -2.62
C PHE A 79 2.37 -2.90 -1.76
N ALA A 80 3.51 -3.02 -1.13
CA ALA A 80 3.82 -4.18 -0.29
C ALA A 80 3.96 -3.80 1.17
N ILE A 81 3.37 -4.60 2.02
CA ILE A 81 3.49 -4.45 3.47
C ILE A 81 4.17 -5.72 3.98
N GLY A 82 5.24 -5.54 4.75
CA GLY A 82 6.04 -6.63 5.27
C GLY A 82 5.39 -7.35 6.44
N ASP A 83 6.00 -8.45 6.85
CA ASP A 83 5.70 -9.12 8.10
C ASP A 83 6.45 -8.42 9.26
N PRO A 84 6.36 -8.92 10.50
CA PRO A 84 7.06 -8.31 11.63
C PRO A 84 8.58 -8.20 11.46
N TYR A 85 9.17 -8.98 10.57
CA TYR A 85 10.61 -8.96 10.29
C TYR A 85 10.99 -8.01 9.15
N GLY A 86 9.99 -7.40 8.51
CA GLY A 86 10.21 -6.49 7.39
C GLY A 86 10.44 -7.20 6.07
N PHE A 87 11.25 -6.59 5.21
CA PHE A 87 11.58 -7.11 3.89
C PHE A 87 13.02 -7.58 3.84
N ASN A 88 13.33 -8.50 2.91
CA ASN A 88 14.72 -8.89 2.68
C ASN A 88 15.42 -7.86 1.77
N LYS A 89 16.75 -8.01 1.64
CA LYS A 89 17.59 -7.08 0.88
C LYS A 89 17.13 -6.94 -0.57
N LEU A 90 16.77 -8.06 -1.21
CA LEU A 90 16.35 -8.04 -2.62
C LEU A 90 15.06 -7.24 -2.81
N SER A 91 14.14 -7.27 -1.87
CA SER A 91 12.92 -6.46 -1.93
C SER A 91 13.26 -4.98 -1.99
N TYR A 92 14.18 -4.52 -1.13
CA TYR A 92 14.63 -3.12 -1.15
C TYR A 92 15.31 -2.76 -2.47
N GLU A 93 16.15 -3.66 -2.99
CA GLU A 93 16.84 -3.41 -4.27
C GLU A 93 15.87 -3.35 -5.46
N LYS A 94 14.83 -4.17 -5.46
CA LYS A 94 13.82 -4.20 -6.53
C LYS A 94 12.80 -3.07 -6.44
N SER A 95 12.63 -2.45 -5.28
CA SER A 95 11.62 -1.43 -5.08
C SER A 95 11.95 -0.16 -5.86
N ASP A 96 10.91 0.48 -6.36
CA ASP A 96 11.03 1.79 -7.03
C ASP A 96 10.95 2.93 -6.00
N ASP A 97 10.18 2.73 -4.94
CA ASP A 97 10.03 3.70 -3.86
C ASP A 97 9.81 2.98 -2.52
N ILE A 98 10.13 3.67 -1.44
CA ILE A 98 9.88 3.22 -0.07
C ILE A 98 9.19 4.36 0.66
N MET A 99 7.98 4.13 1.18
CA MET A 99 7.27 5.15 1.93
C MET A 99 6.88 4.65 3.33
N SER A 100 6.78 5.58 4.26
CA SER A 100 6.40 5.33 5.65
C SER A 100 4.99 5.87 5.92
N LEU A 101 4.25 5.18 6.78
CA LEU A 101 2.96 5.65 7.28
C LEU A 101 3.11 6.69 8.41
N GLY A 102 4.34 7.07 8.74
CA GLY A 102 4.65 8.04 9.78
C GLY A 102 5.67 7.49 10.78
N PRO A 103 6.01 8.27 11.79
CA PRO A 103 7.07 7.89 12.74
C PRO A 103 6.64 6.85 13.79
N MET A 104 5.35 6.59 13.92
CA MET A 104 4.84 5.60 14.86
C MET A 104 4.94 4.20 14.29
N THR A 105 5.16 3.21 15.16
CA THR A 105 5.20 1.80 14.78
C THR A 105 3.80 1.20 14.92
N PHE A 106 3.34 0.52 13.88
CA PHE A 106 2.08 -0.21 13.88
C PHE A 106 2.33 -1.70 13.79
N THR A 107 1.40 -2.51 14.31
CA THR A 107 1.40 -3.93 13.96
C THR A 107 1.19 -4.05 12.44
N HIS A 108 1.68 -5.12 11.83
CA HIS A 108 1.52 -5.30 10.38
C HIS A 108 0.04 -5.39 9.97
N ASP A 109 -0.83 -5.96 10.82
CA ASP A 109 -2.28 -5.98 10.56
C ASP A 109 -2.87 -4.56 10.53
N MET A 110 -2.52 -3.73 11.52
CA MET A 110 -2.97 -2.33 11.55
C MET A 110 -2.40 -1.54 10.38
N ALA A 111 -1.13 -1.75 10.05
CA ALA A 111 -0.51 -1.08 8.90
C ALA A 111 -1.26 -1.37 7.61
N ARG A 112 -1.72 -2.60 7.41
CA ARG A 112 -2.53 -3.00 6.25
C ARG A 112 -3.82 -2.19 6.17
N LEU A 113 -4.54 -2.09 7.28
CA LEU A 113 -5.82 -1.38 7.32
C LEU A 113 -5.63 0.13 7.14
N ILE A 114 -4.66 0.72 7.84
CA ILE A 114 -4.35 2.14 7.75
C ILE A 114 -3.96 2.50 6.30
N PHE A 115 -3.12 1.68 5.68
CA PHE A 115 -2.71 1.92 4.30
C PHE A 115 -3.90 1.89 3.33
N LEU A 116 -4.79 0.90 3.45
CA LEU A 116 -5.98 0.82 2.60
C LEU A 116 -6.88 2.02 2.78
N GLU A 117 -7.07 2.49 4.00
CA GLU A 117 -7.84 3.70 4.27
C GLU A 117 -7.20 4.91 3.60
N GLN A 118 -5.88 5.05 3.70
CA GLN A 118 -5.16 6.17 3.06
C GLN A 118 -5.19 6.07 1.53
N LEU A 119 -5.15 4.88 0.97
CA LEU A 119 -5.28 4.69 -0.48
C LEU A 119 -6.68 5.09 -0.95
N TYR A 120 -7.71 4.70 -0.23
CA TYR A 120 -9.07 5.15 -0.49
C TYR A 120 -9.19 6.68 -0.38
N ARG A 121 -8.63 7.26 0.69
CA ARG A 121 -8.59 8.71 0.89
C ARG A 121 -7.90 9.42 -0.27
N SER A 122 -6.80 8.87 -0.76
CA SER A 122 -6.10 9.40 -1.94
C SER A 122 -7.02 9.50 -3.16
N TRP A 123 -7.78 8.44 -3.44
CA TRP A 123 -8.76 8.46 -4.53
C TRP A 123 -9.82 9.55 -4.33
N THR A 124 -10.35 9.69 -3.11
CA THR A 124 -11.37 10.72 -2.83
C THR A 124 -10.81 12.12 -3.02
N ILE A 125 -9.57 12.36 -2.62
CA ILE A 125 -8.89 13.66 -2.81
C ILE A 125 -8.74 13.93 -4.32
N LEU A 126 -8.25 12.96 -5.09
CA LEU A 126 -8.04 13.12 -6.52
C LEU A 126 -9.34 13.32 -7.30
N LYS A 127 -10.45 12.77 -6.83
CA LYS A 127 -11.77 12.91 -7.46
C LYS A 127 -12.57 14.09 -6.90
N GLY A 128 -12.04 14.84 -5.94
CA GLY A 128 -12.74 15.98 -5.35
C GLY A 128 -13.93 15.58 -4.48
N GLU A 129 -13.95 14.38 -3.94
CA GLU A 129 -15.04 13.88 -3.11
C GLU A 129 -14.89 14.35 -1.65
N PRO A 130 -16.01 14.59 -0.90
CA PRO A 130 -15.96 15.20 0.44
C PRO A 130 -15.67 14.17 1.56
N TYR A 131 -14.61 13.40 1.44
CA TYR A 131 -14.19 12.43 2.46
C TYR A 131 -13.09 12.99 3.36
N HIS A 132 -12.08 13.62 2.75
CA HIS A 132 -10.93 14.16 3.48
C HIS A 132 -11.22 15.55 4.02
N HIS A 133 -10.93 15.73 5.30
CA HIS A 133 -11.00 17.03 5.99
C HIS A 133 -9.65 17.31 6.63
N GLU A 134 -9.12 18.48 6.37
CA GLU A 134 -7.91 18.98 7.03
C GLU A 134 -8.23 19.81 8.26
#